data_cfb60bd4a8517d5d09a40cce24225e32
#
_entry.id   cfb60bd4a8517d5d09a40cce24225e32
#
_cell.length_a   1.000
_cell.length_b   1.000
_cell.length_c   1.000
_cell.angle_alpha   90.00
_cell.angle_beta   90.00
_cell.angle_gamma   90.00
#
_symmetry.space_group_name_H-M   'P 1'
#
loop_
_entity.id
_entity.type
_entity.pdbx_description
1 polymer ?
#
loop_
_entity_poly.entity_id
_entity_poly.type
_entity_poly.pdbx_seq_one_letter_code
_entity_poly.pdbx_strand_id
1 'polypeptide(L)'
;MVSLVTSLMVQSITAAPAIPEMVVYKERPPLMQVNAKQVARELLTVKDFKCFTQLMGKESAWKDKKNPTSSAEGVGQLLDSTYKNLGLKRSKSTVAQTVAALAYIGRKYGSGGPCAAWAFWKKHSYY
;
A
#
# COMPACT_ATOMS: atom_id res chain seq x y z
N MET A 1 17.79 8.04 59.98
CA MET A 1 17.89 6.75 59.29
C MET A 1 16.85 6.52 58.20
N VAL A 2 15.89 7.38 58.08
CA VAL A 2 14.81 7.19 57.07
C VAL A 2 15.09 7.90 55.75
N SER A 3 16.07 8.79 55.71
CA SER A 3 16.36 9.62 54.52
C SER A 3 17.20 8.95 53.42
N LEU A 4 17.72 7.77 53.69
CA LEU A 4 18.59 7.07 52.71
C LEU A 4 17.82 6.25 51.67
N VAL A 5 16.56 5.96 51.92
CA VAL A 5 15.77 5.10 51.02
C VAL A 5 15.13 5.90 49.88
N THR A 6 14.91 7.18 50.07
CA THR A 6 14.23 8.03 49.08
C THR A 6 15.12 8.50 47.96
N SER A 7 16.44 8.53 48.12
CA SER A 7 17.33 9.00 47.06
C SER A 7 17.62 7.94 45.99
N LEU A 8 17.42 6.65 46.29
CA LEU A 8 17.63 5.57 45.34
C LEU A 8 16.52 5.41 44.29
N MET A 9 15.30 5.83 44.62
CA MET A 9 14.16 5.73 43.71
C MET A 9 14.18 6.78 42.60
N VAL A 10 14.76 7.93 42.84
CA VAL A 10 14.80 9.02 41.88
C VAL A 10 15.84 8.75 40.75
N GLN A 11 16.88 8.01 41.06
CA GLN A 11 17.93 7.71 40.10
C GLN A 11 17.53 6.65 39.07
N SER A 12 16.61 5.74 39.37
CA SER A 12 16.19 4.70 38.43
C SER A 12 15.18 5.20 37.41
N ILE A 13 14.54 6.34 37.61
CA ILE A 13 13.51 6.87 36.72
C ILE A 13 14.12 7.72 35.60
N THR A 14 15.32 8.28 35.79
CA THR A 14 15.92 9.22 34.83
C THR A 14 16.84 8.58 33.81
N ALA A 15 17.18 7.30 33.92
CA ALA A 15 18.22 6.70 33.11
C ALA A 15 17.74 5.93 31.88
N ALA A 16 16.41 5.68 31.74
CA ALA A 16 15.99 4.66 30.79
C ALA A 16 15.45 5.12 29.44
N PRO A 17 14.91 6.33 29.19
CA PRO A 17 14.04 6.44 28.01
C PRO A 17 14.61 7.12 26.78
N ALA A 18 15.80 7.69 26.80
CA ALA A 18 16.17 8.61 25.72
C ALA A 18 16.93 7.98 24.53
N ILE A 19 17.61 6.87 24.73
CA ILE A 19 18.56 6.35 23.73
C ILE A 19 17.92 5.40 22.71
N PRO A 20 16.93 4.54 23.05
CA PRO A 20 16.33 3.64 22.06
C PRO A 20 15.50 4.33 20.99
N GLU A 21 14.89 5.46 21.28
CA GLU A 21 14.06 6.19 20.31
C GLU A 21 14.87 6.83 19.18
N MET A 22 16.07 7.33 19.47
CA MET A 22 16.93 7.95 18.47
C MET A 22 17.49 6.94 17.46
N VAL A 23 17.72 5.71 17.88
CA VAL A 23 18.22 4.64 17.00
C VAL A 23 17.15 4.21 16.00
N VAL A 24 15.89 4.14 16.43
CA VAL A 24 14.77 3.76 15.56
C VAL A 24 14.54 4.77 14.44
N TYR A 25 14.70 6.06 14.72
CA TYR A 25 14.52 7.10 13.69
C TYR A 25 15.60 7.08 12.60
N LYS A 26 16.81 6.68 12.93
CA LYS A 26 17.93 6.63 11.97
C LYS A 26 17.83 5.47 11.00
N GLU A 27 17.07 4.43 11.32
CA GLU A 27 16.96 3.22 10.51
C GLU A 27 15.75 3.22 9.58
N ARG A 28 14.87 4.20 9.67
CA ARG A 28 13.73 4.30 8.76
C ARG A 28 14.19 4.72 7.38
N PRO A 29 13.87 3.93 6.33
CA PRO A 29 14.15 4.36 4.97
C PRO A 29 13.34 5.62 4.66
N PRO A 30 13.87 6.54 3.85
CA PRO A 30 13.12 7.72 3.42
C PRO A 30 11.83 7.33 2.73
N LEU A 31 10.73 8.04 3.03
CA LEU A 31 9.40 7.81 2.43
C LEU A 31 9.43 7.87 0.89
N MET A 32 10.41 8.57 0.31
CA MET A 32 10.58 8.69 -1.14
C MET A 32 10.99 7.38 -1.83
N GLN A 33 11.42 6.36 -1.08
CA GLN A 33 11.82 5.06 -1.63
C GLN A 33 10.68 4.04 -1.69
N VAL A 34 9.50 4.38 -1.18
CA VAL A 34 8.34 3.50 -1.22
C VAL A 34 7.76 3.50 -2.63
N ASN A 35 7.67 2.35 -3.24
CA ASN A 35 7.08 2.19 -4.57
C ASN A 35 5.74 1.45 -4.53
N ALA A 36 5.05 1.43 -5.66
CA ALA A 36 3.72 0.82 -5.78
C ALA A 36 3.69 -0.65 -5.37
N LYS A 37 4.69 -1.45 -5.77
CA LYS A 37 4.77 -2.87 -5.39
C LYS A 37 4.95 -3.07 -3.89
N GLN A 38 5.77 -2.26 -3.26
CA GLN A 38 5.99 -2.33 -1.81
C GLN A 38 4.70 -2.03 -1.04
N VAL A 39 3.96 -1.01 -1.47
CA VAL A 39 2.67 -0.67 -0.86
C VAL A 39 1.70 -1.85 -0.99
N ALA A 40 1.58 -2.43 -2.16
CA ALA A 40 0.71 -3.58 -2.36
C ALA A 40 1.13 -4.78 -1.49
N ARG A 41 2.43 -5.02 -1.39
CA ARG A 41 2.96 -6.12 -0.55
C ARG A 41 2.60 -5.94 0.91
N GLU A 42 2.63 -4.72 1.42
CA GLU A 42 2.28 -4.44 2.81
C GLU A 42 0.78 -4.51 3.09
N LEU A 43 -0.03 -4.16 2.10
CA LEU A 43 -1.49 -4.14 2.25
C LEU A 43 -2.16 -5.49 2.04
N LEU A 44 -1.49 -6.44 1.40
CA LEU A 44 -2.08 -7.70 0.97
C LEU A 44 -1.44 -8.90 1.66
N THR A 45 -2.20 -9.99 1.77
CA THR A 45 -1.63 -11.29 2.11
C THR A 45 -0.67 -11.73 1.00
N VAL A 46 0.21 -12.67 1.29
CA VAL A 46 1.14 -13.24 0.29
C VAL A 46 0.39 -13.77 -0.93
N LYS A 47 -0.71 -14.47 -0.70
CA LYS A 47 -1.56 -15.03 -1.76
C LYS A 47 -2.17 -13.92 -2.62
N ASP A 48 -2.78 -12.93 -2.01
CA ASP A 48 -3.43 -11.83 -2.72
C ASP A 48 -2.41 -10.96 -3.46
N PHE A 49 -1.26 -10.72 -2.86
CA PHE A 49 -0.18 -10.00 -3.51
C PHE A 49 0.29 -10.72 -4.79
N LYS A 50 0.41 -12.04 -4.75
CA LYS A 50 0.80 -12.83 -5.92
C LYS A 50 -0.20 -12.68 -7.07
N CYS A 51 -1.49 -12.76 -6.77
CA CYS A 51 -2.55 -12.55 -7.76
C CYS A 51 -2.54 -11.11 -8.29
N PHE A 52 -2.43 -10.15 -7.41
CA PHE A 52 -2.41 -8.74 -7.75
C PHE A 52 -1.21 -8.38 -8.63
N THR A 53 -0.05 -8.94 -8.33
CA THR A 53 1.17 -8.72 -9.12
C THR A 53 1.01 -9.21 -10.55
N GLN A 54 0.39 -10.37 -10.74
CA GLN A 54 0.12 -10.89 -12.08
C GLN A 54 -0.87 -10.00 -12.83
N LEU A 55 -1.92 -9.55 -12.17
CA LEU A 55 -2.93 -8.68 -12.75
C LEU A 55 -2.34 -7.33 -13.19
N MET A 56 -1.64 -6.65 -12.29
CA MET A 56 -1.02 -5.35 -12.61
C MET A 56 0.09 -5.50 -13.65
N GLY A 57 0.78 -6.62 -13.66
CA GLY A 57 1.75 -6.95 -14.70
C GLY A 57 1.13 -6.99 -16.08
N LYS A 58 -0.07 -7.56 -16.20
CA LYS A 58 -0.82 -7.61 -17.47
C LYS A 58 -1.43 -6.26 -17.85
N GLU A 59 -1.95 -5.52 -16.88
CA GLU A 59 -2.61 -4.25 -17.17
C GLU A 59 -1.63 -3.16 -17.64
N SER A 60 -0.53 -2.97 -16.94
CA SER A 60 0.35 -1.83 -17.17
C SER A 60 1.83 -2.13 -17.02
N ALA A 61 2.21 -3.35 -16.64
CA ALA A 61 3.56 -3.67 -16.16
C ALA A 61 3.98 -2.76 -14.99
N TRP A 62 3.03 -2.42 -14.10
CA TRP A 62 3.24 -1.55 -12.95
C TRP A 62 3.61 -0.10 -13.30
N LYS A 63 3.30 0.36 -14.49
CA LYS A 63 3.65 1.69 -14.98
C LYS A 63 2.43 2.59 -15.08
N ASP A 64 2.66 3.89 -15.04
CA ASP A 64 1.64 4.89 -15.35
C ASP A 64 1.40 4.90 -16.87
N LYS A 65 0.67 3.91 -17.34
CA LYS A 65 0.42 3.69 -18.77
C LYS A 65 -0.91 4.32 -19.15
N LYS A 66 -0.93 4.99 -20.30
CA LYS A 66 -2.13 5.55 -20.88
C LYS A 66 -2.64 4.65 -22.01
N ASN A 67 -3.94 4.33 -21.98
CA ASN A 67 -4.57 3.57 -23.07
C ASN A 67 -4.92 4.54 -24.20
N PRO A 68 -4.52 4.23 -25.48
CA PRO A 68 -4.76 5.14 -26.59
C PRO A 68 -6.23 5.22 -27.05
N THR A 69 -7.07 4.24 -26.68
CA THR A 69 -8.44 4.12 -27.20
C THR A 69 -9.54 4.28 -26.14
N SER A 70 -9.17 4.46 -24.87
CA SER A 70 -10.12 4.62 -23.77
C SER A 70 -9.56 5.54 -22.70
N SER A 71 -10.35 5.83 -21.67
CA SER A 71 -9.90 6.58 -20.51
C SER A 71 -9.07 5.76 -19.51
N ALA A 72 -8.85 4.48 -19.78
CA ALA A 72 -8.03 3.62 -18.91
C ALA A 72 -6.61 4.16 -18.81
N GLU A 73 -6.14 4.36 -17.59
CA GLU A 73 -4.84 4.95 -17.33
C GLU A 73 -4.28 4.45 -16.00
N GLY A 74 -2.95 4.43 -15.91
CA GLY A 74 -2.23 4.13 -14.69
C GLY A 74 -1.97 2.65 -14.48
N VAL A 75 -1.46 2.32 -13.31
CA VAL A 75 -1.07 0.96 -12.92
C VAL A 75 -2.23 -0.02 -13.07
N GLY A 76 -3.43 0.37 -12.63
CA GLY A 76 -4.62 -0.48 -12.66
C GLY A 76 -5.45 -0.36 -13.94
N GLN A 77 -5.09 0.52 -14.84
CA GLN A 77 -5.87 0.80 -16.07
C GLN A 77 -7.35 1.07 -15.77
N LEU A 78 -7.62 1.87 -14.74
CA LEU A 78 -8.98 2.23 -14.36
C LEU A 78 -9.54 3.33 -15.25
N LEU A 79 -10.83 3.23 -15.56
CA LEU A 79 -11.56 4.21 -16.34
C LEU A 79 -11.94 5.44 -15.53
N ASP A 80 -12.20 6.56 -16.19
CA ASP A 80 -12.72 7.78 -15.55
C ASP A 80 -13.97 7.51 -14.73
N SER A 81 -14.90 6.72 -15.27
CA SER A 81 -16.14 6.34 -14.58
C SER A 81 -15.85 5.55 -13.31
N THR A 82 -14.83 4.71 -13.29
CA THR A 82 -14.43 3.95 -12.12
C THR A 82 -13.93 4.87 -11.01
N TYR A 83 -13.06 5.82 -11.34
CA TYR A 83 -12.59 6.82 -10.36
C TYR A 83 -13.75 7.62 -9.80
N LYS A 84 -14.66 8.07 -10.65
CA LYS A 84 -15.85 8.81 -10.23
C LYS A 84 -16.72 7.99 -9.28
N ASN A 85 -16.97 6.72 -9.60
CA ASN A 85 -17.76 5.83 -8.76
C ASN A 85 -17.11 5.54 -7.41
N LEU A 86 -15.78 5.50 -7.36
CA LEU A 86 -15.02 5.34 -6.13
C LEU A 86 -14.93 6.62 -5.31
N GLY A 87 -15.29 7.77 -5.86
CA GLY A 87 -15.09 9.05 -5.21
C GLY A 87 -13.63 9.45 -5.09
N LEU A 88 -12.78 8.95 -5.98
CA LEU A 88 -11.34 9.21 -5.98
C LEU A 88 -10.97 10.11 -7.15
N LYS A 89 -9.94 10.92 -6.95
CA LYS A 89 -9.34 11.72 -8.02
C LYS A 89 -8.21 10.97 -8.68
N ARG A 90 -8.04 11.16 -9.99
CA ARG A 90 -6.89 10.64 -10.70
C ARG A 90 -5.60 11.26 -10.17
N SER A 91 -4.54 10.47 -10.18
CA SER A 91 -3.21 10.88 -9.74
C SER A 91 -2.17 10.35 -10.73
N LYS A 92 -1.06 11.06 -10.86
CA LYS A 92 0.13 10.59 -11.59
C LYS A 92 1.03 9.71 -10.72
N SER A 93 0.74 9.59 -9.44
CA SER A 93 1.46 8.72 -8.51
C SER A 93 1.09 7.26 -8.74
N THR A 94 2.06 6.41 -9.04
CA THR A 94 1.84 4.97 -9.19
C THR A 94 1.38 4.32 -7.88
N VAL A 95 1.80 4.85 -6.73
CA VAL A 95 1.31 4.42 -5.41
C VAL A 95 -0.18 4.71 -5.28
N ALA A 96 -0.62 5.93 -5.58
CA ALA A 96 -2.04 6.29 -5.50
C ALA A 96 -2.89 5.49 -6.51
N GLN A 97 -2.36 5.24 -7.70
CA GLN A 97 -3.01 4.41 -8.71
C GLN A 97 -3.18 2.95 -8.24
N THR A 98 -2.19 2.43 -7.54
CA THR A 98 -2.24 1.08 -6.96
C THR A 98 -3.29 0.99 -5.86
N VAL A 99 -3.36 1.97 -4.98
CA VAL A 99 -4.39 2.03 -3.94
C VAL A 99 -5.78 2.11 -4.56
N ALA A 100 -5.95 2.90 -5.61
CA ALA A 100 -7.21 3.00 -6.35
C ALA A 100 -7.61 1.65 -6.97
N ALA A 101 -6.67 0.92 -7.56
CA ALA A 101 -6.91 -0.41 -8.11
C ALA A 101 -7.36 -1.39 -7.03
N LEU A 102 -6.74 -1.37 -5.86
CA LEU A 102 -7.14 -2.21 -4.73
C LEU A 102 -8.53 -1.85 -4.22
N ALA A 103 -8.87 -0.56 -4.16
CA ALA A 103 -10.21 -0.11 -3.78
C ALA A 103 -11.27 -0.60 -4.76
N TYR A 104 -10.99 -0.52 -6.05
CA TYR A 104 -11.88 -1.03 -7.09
C TYR A 104 -12.10 -2.55 -6.97
N ILE A 105 -11.01 -3.30 -6.80
CA ILE A 105 -11.08 -4.76 -6.63
C ILE A 105 -11.90 -5.13 -5.39
N GLY A 106 -11.67 -4.46 -4.27
CA GLY A 106 -12.42 -4.68 -3.04
C GLY A 106 -13.91 -4.44 -3.23
N ARG A 107 -14.27 -3.40 -3.96
CA ARG A 107 -15.68 -3.07 -4.23
C ARG A 107 -16.34 -4.06 -5.17
N LYS A 108 -15.67 -4.45 -6.25
CA LYS A 108 -16.23 -5.33 -7.28
C LYS A 108 -16.21 -6.79 -6.88
N TYR A 109 -15.14 -7.26 -6.26
CA TYR A 109 -14.94 -8.69 -5.99
C TYR A 109 -15.11 -9.06 -4.51
N GLY A 110 -15.21 -8.07 -3.63
CA GLY A 110 -15.42 -8.31 -2.20
C GLY A 110 -14.34 -9.20 -1.59
N SER A 111 -14.75 -10.23 -0.85
CA SER A 111 -13.84 -11.16 -0.18
C SER A 111 -13.01 -12.01 -1.13
N GLY A 112 -13.41 -12.15 -2.40
CA GLY A 112 -12.62 -12.83 -3.42
C GLY A 112 -11.33 -12.10 -3.78
N GLY A 113 -11.35 -10.77 -3.66
CA GLY A 113 -10.18 -9.91 -3.78
C GLY A 113 -9.39 -10.03 -5.06
N PRO A 114 -8.09 -9.78 -4.99
CA PRO A 114 -7.20 -9.82 -6.16
C PRO A 114 -7.18 -11.15 -6.91
N CYS A 115 -7.32 -12.26 -6.22
CA CYS A 115 -7.33 -13.56 -6.88
C CYS A 115 -8.60 -13.81 -7.69
N ALA A 116 -9.76 -13.33 -7.23
CA ALA A 116 -10.98 -13.35 -8.01
C ALA A 116 -10.88 -12.44 -9.24
N ALA A 117 -10.32 -11.25 -9.08
CA ALA A 117 -10.06 -10.34 -10.19
C ALA A 117 -9.11 -10.94 -11.24
N TRP A 118 -8.05 -11.59 -10.79
CA TRP A 118 -7.10 -12.27 -11.68
C TRP A 118 -7.74 -13.42 -12.44
N ALA A 119 -8.56 -14.23 -11.77
CA ALA A 119 -9.31 -15.32 -12.41
C ALA A 119 -10.26 -14.78 -13.48
N PHE A 120 -10.94 -13.68 -13.20
CA PHE A 120 -11.82 -13.01 -14.16
C PHE A 120 -11.02 -12.47 -15.35
N TRP A 121 -9.89 -11.82 -15.10
CA TRP A 121 -9.03 -11.31 -16.15
C TRP A 121 -8.54 -12.40 -17.10
N LYS A 122 -8.16 -13.55 -16.58
CA LYS A 122 -7.71 -14.67 -17.41
C LYS A 122 -8.77 -15.15 -18.39
N LYS A 123 -10.04 -14.98 -18.05
CA LYS A 123 -11.15 -15.34 -18.95
C LYS A 123 -11.56 -14.23 -19.91
N HIS A 124 -11.46 -12.99 -19.47
CA HIS A 124 -12.08 -11.87 -20.18
C HIS A 124 -11.10 -10.80 -20.67
N SER A 125 -9.86 -10.82 -20.24
CA SER A 125 -8.81 -9.83 -20.54
C SER A 125 -9.13 -8.42 -19.99
N TYR A 126 -9.97 -8.32 -18.97
CA TYR A 126 -10.22 -7.13 -18.15
C TYR A 126 -10.70 -7.58 -16.79
N TYR A 127 -10.81 -6.65 -15.86
CA TYR A 127 -11.29 -6.96 -14.52
C TYR A 127 -12.23 -5.88 -13.99
#